data_4ca817f4935e5f4379574c9d8d658ed6
#
_entry.id   4ca817f4935e5f4379574c9d8d658ed6
#
_cell.length_a   1.000
_cell.length_b   1.000
_cell.length_c   1.000
_cell.angle_alpha   90.00
_cell.angle_beta   90.00
_cell.angle_gamma   90.00
#
_symmetry.space_group_name_H-M   'P 1'
#
loop_
_entity.id
_entity.type
_entity.pdbx_description
1 polymer ?
#
loop_
_entity_poly.entity_id
_entity_poly.type
_entity_poly.pdbx_seq_one_letter_code
_entity_poly.pdbx_strand_id
1 'polypeptide(L)'
;LLEHGRSWTYAMPEKGALDEKTRTLILLGIALATGSEACVKAMAHRAKRLGLSKEALLETLKIARQAQANAVLGHAAPLLEVL
;
A
#
# COMPACT_ATOMS: atom_id res chain seq x y z
N LEU A 1 18.29 -12.49 -11.89
CA LEU A 1 17.46 -11.30 -11.66
C LEU A 1 16.03 -11.67 -11.32
N LEU A 2 15.41 -12.54 -12.12
CA LEU A 2 14.05 -12.99 -11.84
C LEU A 2 13.96 -13.77 -10.53
N GLU A 3 14.93 -14.62 -10.27
CA GLU A 3 14.99 -15.35 -9.01
C GLU A 3 15.21 -14.41 -7.84
N HIS A 4 16.05 -13.42 -8.02
CA HIS A 4 16.31 -12.42 -6.98
C HIS A 4 15.05 -11.59 -6.73
N GLY A 5 14.37 -11.17 -7.80
CA GLY A 5 13.09 -10.47 -7.68
C GLY A 5 12.03 -11.33 -7.02
N ARG A 6 11.98 -12.62 -7.35
CA ARG A 6 11.07 -13.56 -6.71
C ARG A 6 11.35 -13.68 -5.22
N SER A 7 12.63 -13.81 -4.86
CA SER A 7 13.05 -13.92 -3.47
C SER A 7 12.57 -12.72 -2.67
N TRP A 8 12.73 -11.53 -3.22
CA TRP A 8 12.24 -10.32 -2.59
C TRP A 8 10.71 -10.25 -2.53
N THR A 9 10.04 -10.67 -3.62
CA THR A 9 8.59 -10.56 -3.74
C THR A 9 7.86 -11.62 -2.93
N TYR A 10 8.39 -12.85 -2.93
CA TYR A 10 7.68 -13.98 -2.35
C TYR A 10 8.31 -14.55 -1.09
N ALA A 11 9.42 -13.96 -0.64
CA ALA A 11 10.09 -14.40 0.59
C ALA A 11 9.44 -13.84 1.84
N MET A 12 8.20 -13.42 1.77
CA MET A 12 7.45 -13.00 2.95
C MET A 12 7.28 -14.20 3.87
N PRO A 13 7.68 -14.08 5.13
CA PRO A 13 7.51 -15.19 6.05
C PRO A 13 6.03 -15.48 6.23
N GLU A 14 5.67 -16.76 6.17
CA GLU A 14 4.29 -17.19 6.42
C GLU A 14 3.86 -16.79 7.83
N LYS A 15 4.81 -16.81 8.75
CA LYS A 15 4.57 -16.44 10.15
C LYS A 15 5.42 -15.24 10.51
N GLY A 16 4.94 -14.06 10.15
CA GLY A 16 5.55 -12.82 10.57
C GLY A 16 4.86 -12.26 11.80
N ALA A 17 5.36 -11.12 12.29
CA ALA A 17 4.73 -10.40 13.39
C ALA A 17 3.36 -9.84 12.98
N LEU A 18 3.16 -9.58 11.69
CA LEU A 18 1.89 -9.09 11.15
C LEU A 18 1.12 -10.23 10.53
N ASP A 19 -0.20 -10.26 10.75
CA ASP A 19 -1.03 -11.26 10.13
C ASP A 19 -1.25 -10.97 8.65
N GLU A 20 -1.81 -11.95 7.95
CA GLU A 20 -2.00 -11.84 6.50
C GLU A 20 -2.95 -10.72 6.10
N LYS A 21 -3.99 -10.49 6.88
CA LYS A 21 -4.94 -9.41 6.63
C LYS A 21 -4.27 -8.04 6.74
N THR A 22 -3.49 -7.85 7.77
CA THR A 22 -2.75 -6.59 7.98
C THR A 22 -1.74 -6.35 6.87
N ARG A 23 -0.97 -7.39 6.50
CA ARG A 23 0.00 -7.27 5.40
C ARG A 23 -0.69 -6.92 4.09
N THR A 24 -1.85 -7.52 3.82
CA THR A 24 -2.60 -7.24 2.60
C THR A 24 -3.06 -5.79 2.55
N LEU A 25 -3.54 -5.24 3.66
CA LEU A 25 -3.95 -3.83 3.72
C LEU A 25 -2.77 -2.88 3.55
N ILE A 26 -1.63 -3.21 4.14
CA ILE A 26 -0.42 -2.40 3.96
C ILE A 26 0.02 -2.39 2.51
N LEU A 27 0.06 -3.57 1.88
CA LEU A 27 0.44 -3.69 0.46
C LEU A 27 -0.54 -2.94 -0.43
N LEU A 28 -1.83 -3.04 -0.15
CA LEU A 28 -2.87 -2.31 -0.89
C LEU A 28 -2.64 -0.80 -0.76
N GLY A 29 -2.39 -0.31 0.44
CA GLY A 29 -2.12 1.10 0.68
C GLY A 29 -0.91 1.60 -0.09
N ILE A 30 0.17 0.83 -0.09
CA ILE A 30 1.38 1.18 -0.82
C ILE A 30 1.12 1.17 -2.33
N ALA A 31 0.40 0.16 -2.82
CA ALA A 31 0.04 0.06 -4.24
C ALA A 31 -0.80 1.25 -4.70
N LEU A 32 -1.75 1.67 -3.88
CA LEU A 32 -2.56 2.86 -4.17
C LEU A 32 -1.71 4.12 -4.21
N ALA A 33 -0.82 4.27 -3.24
CA ALA A 33 0.03 5.47 -3.14
C ALA A 33 1.06 5.54 -4.27
N THR A 34 1.56 4.41 -4.73
CA THR A 34 2.57 4.34 -5.80
C THR A 34 1.97 4.23 -7.20
N GLY A 35 0.65 4.08 -7.30
CA GLY A 35 -0.03 4.01 -8.60
C GLY A 35 0.13 2.69 -9.33
N SER A 36 0.35 1.61 -8.61
CA SER A 36 0.50 0.28 -9.23
C SER A 36 -0.86 -0.40 -9.40
N GLU A 37 -1.50 -0.17 -10.54
CA GLU A 37 -2.85 -0.72 -10.79
C GLU A 37 -2.89 -2.24 -10.67
N ALA A 38 -1.88 -2.94 -11.19
CA ALA A 38 -1.82 -4.40 -11.12
C ALA A 38 -1.77 -4.88 -9.66
N CYS A 39 -1.00 -4.21 -8.82
CA CYS A 39 -0.91 -4.55 -7.40
C CYS A 39 -2.19 -4.21 -6.66
N VAL A 40 -2.82 -3.08 -6.98
CA VAL A 40 -4.11 -2.70 -6.40
C VAL A 40 -5.14 -3.80 -6.69
N LYS A 41 -5.23 -4.22 -7.94
CA LYS A 41 -6.17 -5.27 -8.33
C LYS A 41 -5.91 -6.58 -7.60
N ALA A 42 -4.65 -7.01 -7.55
CA ALA A 42 -4.25 -8.25 -6.90
C ALA A 42 -4.56 -8.21 -5.40
N MET A 43 -4.22 -7.12 -4.73
CA MET A 43 -4.43 -7.00 -3.29
C MET A 43 -5.91 -6.82 -2.95
N ALA A 44 -6.68 -6.14 -3.79
CA ALA A 44 -8.12 -6.02 -3.59
C ALA A 44 -8.80 -7.39 -3.65
N HIS A 45 -8.45 -8.22 -4.62
CA HIS A 45 -8.99 -9.57 -4.71
C HIS A 45 -8.57 -10.43 -3.53
N ARG A 46 -7.32 -10.32 -3.12
CA ARG A 46 -6.82 -11.04 -1.95
C ARG A 46 -7.56 -10.62 -0.68
N ALA A 47 -7.78 -9.33 -0.51
CA ALA A 47 -8.52 -8.80 0.63
C ALA A 47 -9.93 -9.38 0.70
N LYS A 48 -10.59 -9.50 -0.43
CA LYS A 48 -11.93 -10.10 -0.49
C LYS A 48 -11.89 -11.58 -0.11
N ARG A 49 -10.90 -12.32 -0.60
CA ARG A 49 -10.75 -13.74 -0.23
C ARG A 49 -10.50 -13.91 1.26
N LEU A 50 -9.79 -12.96 1.87
CA LEU A 50 -9.50 -13.00 3.31
C LEU A 50 -10.65 -12.50 4.18
N GLY A 51 -11.75 -12.07 3.56
CA GLY A 51 -12.92 -11.60 4.28
C GLY A 51 -12.79 -10.20 4.86
N LEU A 52 -11.90 -9.40 4.32
CA LEU A 52 -11.77 -8.01 4.74
C LEU A 52 -13.00 -7.21 4.33
N SER A 53 -13.47 -6.35 5.22
CA SER A 53 -14.68 -5.58 4.99
C SER A 53 -14.47 -4.47 3.97
N LYS A 54 -15.57 -4.05 3.33
CA LYS A 54 -15.57 -2.89 2.45
C LYS A 54 -15.05 -1.66 3.18
N GLU A 55 -15.43 -1.51 4.44
CA GLU A 55 -15.03 -0.37 5.27
C GLU A 55 -13.52 -0.35 5.48
N ALA A 56 -12.91 -1.51 5.71
CA ALA A 56 -11.45 -1.60 5.86
C ALA A 56 -10.73 -1.21 4.57
N LEU A 57 -11.26 -1.61 3.42
CA LEU A 57 -10.69 -1.26 2.12
C LEU A 57 -10.82 0.23 1.84
N LEU A 58 -11.97 0.82 2.14
CA LEU A 58 -12.19 2.26 1.96
C LEU A 58 -11.32 3.08 2.91
N GLU A 59 -11.13 2.61 4.13
CA GLU A 59 -10.24 3.28 5.08
C GLU A 59 -8.81 3.26 4.60
N THR A 60 -8.36 2.12 4.04
CA THR A 60 -7.03 2.01 3.45
C THR A 60 -6.83 3.03 2.33
N LEU A 61 -7.84 3.20 1.48
CA LEU A 61 -7.79 4.22 0.43
C LEU A 61 -7.66 5.63 1.01
N LYS A 62 -8.42 5.93 2.06
CA LYS A 62 -8.35 7.23 2.73
C LYS A 62 -6.98 7.47 3.36
N ILE A 63 -6.40 6.45 3.96
CA ILE A 63 -5.06 6.54 4.58
C ILE A 63 -4.00 6.79 3.50
N ALA A 64 -4.07 6.08 2.37
CA ALA A 64 -3.14 6.28 1.27
C ALA A 64 -3.24 7.70 0.70
N ARG A 65 -4.45 8.20 0.55
CA ARG A 65 -4.70 9.57 0.11
C ARG A 65 -4.11 10.59 1.09
N GLN A 66 -4.32 10.37 2.38
CA GLN A 66 -3.79 11.25 3.42
C GLN A 66 -2.26 11.27 3.40
N ALA A 67 -1.64 10.12 3.23
CA ALA A 67 -0.19 10.02 3.15
C ALA A 67 0.36 10.82 1.98
N GLN A 68 -0.29 10.75 0.80
CA GLN A 68 0.12 11.50 -0.37
C GLN A 68 -0.09 13.00 -0.19
N ALA A 69 -1.18 13.40 0.45
CA ALA A 69 -1.44 14.80 0.76
C ALA A 69 -0.34 15.38 1.67
N ASN A 70 0.07 14.62 2.68
CA ASN A 70 1.14 15.02 3.58
C ASN A 70 2.48 15.12 2.82
N ALA A 71 2.74 14.21 1.90
CA ALA A 71 3.95 14.24 1.08
C ALA A 71 4.02 15.50 0.21
N VAL A 72 2.88 15.89 -0.37
CA VAL A 72 2.80 17.12 -1.16
C VAL A 72 3.19 18.34 -0.31
N LEU A 73 2.64 18.42 0.90
CA LEU A 73 2.98 19.51 1.82
C LEU A 73 4.46 19.46 2.22
N GLY A 74 5.00 18.27 2.43
CA GLY A 74 6.42 18.09 2.77
C GLY A 74 7.36 18.55 1.67
N HIS A 75 6.90 18.56 0.42
CA HIS A 75 7.69 19.02 -0.73
C HIS A 75 7.45 20.48 -1.08
N ALA A 76 6.62 21.18 -0.31
CA ALA A 76 6.21 22.54 -0.66
C ALA A 76 7.19 23.63 -0.22
N ALA A 77 8.20 23.31 0.57
CA ALA A 77 9.13 24.30 1.12
C ALA A 77 9.73 25.25 0.06
N PRO A 78 10.22 24.76 -1.10
CA PRO A 78 10.75 25.65 -2.13
C PRO A 78 9.74 26.65 -2.66
N LEU A 79 8.48 26.24 -2.78
CA LEU A 79 7.41 27.15 -3.20
C LEU A 79 7.15 28.22 -2.13
N LEU A 80 7.06 27.78 -0.88
CA LEU A 80 6.74 28.68 0.24
C LEU A 80 7.84 29.73 0.44
N GLU A 81 9.08 29.38 0.17
CA GLU A 81 10.22 30.30 0.25
C GLU A 81 10.11 31.45 -0.74
N VAL A 82 9.47 31.22 -1.89
CA VAL A 82 9.32 32.24 -2.93
C VAL A 82 8.13 33.18 -2.65
N LEU A 83 7.20 32.75 -1.86
CA LEU A 83 6.03 33.57 -1.51
C LEU A 83 6.40 34.61 -0.47
#